data_b4caa5b41dadd7909b6f43681fb5d07c
#
_entry.id   b4caa5b41dadd7909b6f43681fb5d07c
#
_cell.length_a   1.000
_cell.length_b   1.000
_cell.length_c   1.000
_cell.angle_alpha   90.00
_cell.angle_beta   90.00
_cell.angle_gamma   90.00
#
_symmetry.space_group_name_H-M   'P 1'
#
loop_
_entity.id
_entity.type
_entity.pdbx_description
1 polymer ?
#
loop_
_entity_poly.entity_id
_entity_poly.type
_entity_poly.pdbx_seq_one_letter_code
_entity_poly.pdbx_strand_id
1 'polypeptide(L)'
;MTQIYYKWLKPDRTTTYQGVKWPKRVGVWTPDETPKLCVSGWHLATHQGIAEHARTGAVLWIAEGRGASVAAADKVAFSSARLVSQVGTLTQVIAVQWAAECAKRVLKHYEDRYSEDKRPREAIQAALKWAKDPTEANRAAANAYAAN
;
A
#
# COMPACT_ATOMS: atom_id res chain seq x y z
N MET A 1 -14.36 18.11 10.55
CA MET A 1 -13.29 17.71 9.62
C MET A 1 -13.76 16.49 8.86
N THR A 2 -13.75 16.51 7.52
CA THR A 2 -14.11 15.34 6.71
C THR A 2 -13.02 14.29 6.87
N GLN A 3 -13.37 13.10 7.30
CA GLN A 3 -12.41 12.00 7.44
C GLN A 3 -11.91 11.57 6.06
N ILE A 4 -10.59 11.52 5.89
CA ILE A 4 -9.93 11.10 4.66
C ILE A 4 -9.77 9.59 4.67
N TYR A 5 -10.12 8.95 3.55
CA TYR A 5 -9.91 7.54 3.30
C TYR A 5 -9.03 7.34 2.07
N TYR A 6 -8.61 6.10 1.85
CA TYR A 6 -7.69 5.74 0.79
C TYR A 6 -8.20 4.54 0.00
N LYS A 7 -7.84 4.49 -1.29
CA LYS A 7 -8.17 3.36 -2.15
C LYS A 7 -7.00 2.99 -3.04
N TRP A 8 -6.61 1.72 -2.98
CA TRP A 8 -5.69 1.14 -3.95
C TRP A 8 -6.47 0.56 -5.13
N LEU A 9 -6.11 0.96 -6.34
CA LEU A 9 -6.69 0.46 -7.59
C LEU A 9 -5.58 0.09 -8.57
N LYS A 10 -5.87 -0.83 -9.48
CA LYS A 10 -5.02 -1.04 -10.65
C LYS A 10 -5.02 0.23 -11.53
N PRO A 11 -4.06 0.39 -12.46
CA PRO A 11 -4.02 1.54 -13.37
C PRO A 11 -5.31 1.75 -14.19
N ASP A 12 -6.03 0.67 -14.51
CA ASP A 12 -7.31 0.68 -15.22
C ASP A 12 -8.52 1.02 -14.32
N ARG A 13 -8.28 1.37 -13.05
CA ARG A 13 -9.27 1.65 -12.01
C ARG A 13 -10.15 0.47 -11.62
N THR A 14 -9.65 -0.75 -11.75
CA THR A 14 -10.28 -1.91 -11.15
C THR A 14 -9.68 -2.19 -9.76
N THR A 15 -10.49 -2.82 -8.89
CA THR A 15 -9.98 -3.28 -7.59
C THR A 15 -8.97 -4.42 -7.77
N THR A 16 -8.00 -4.50 -6.86
CA THR A 16 -6.91 -5.49 -6.94
C THR A 16 -7.39 -6.93 -6.74
N TYR A 17 -8.50 -7.13 -6.03
CA TYR A 17 -8.99 -8.48 -5.69
C TYR A 17 -10.16 -8.94 -6.56
N GLN A 18 -11.24 -8.17 -6.60
CA GLN A 18 -12.49 -8.60 -7.26
C GLN A 18 -12.67 -8.03 -8.67
N GLY A 19 -11.75 -7.18 -9.14
CA GLY A 19 -11.84 -6.57 -10.45
C GLY A 19 -13.02 -5.58 -10.61
N VAL A 20 -13.60 -5.11 -9.51
CA VAL A 20 -14.71 -4.13 -9.53
C VAL A 20 -14.21 -2.83 -10.13
N LYS A 21 -14.92 -2.34 -11.14
CA LYS A 21 -14.58 -1.08 -11.83
C LYS A 21 -15.06 0.13 -11.04
N TRP A 22 -14.17 1.08 -10.87
CA TRP A 22 -14.47 2.41 -10.34
C TRP A 22 -14.75 3.41 -11.48
N PRO A 23 -15.51 4.50 -11.21
CA PRO A 23 -15.77 5.52 -12.21
C PRO A 23 -14.47 6.08 -12.80
N LYS A 24 -14.41 6.23 -14.13
CA LYS A 24 -13.24 6.78 -14.82
C LYS A 24 -13.03 8.26 -14.51
N ARG A 25 -14.10 9.01 -14.21
CA ARG A 25 -14.03 10.43 -13.87
C ARG A 25 -13.89 10.59 -12.35
N VAL A 26 -12.89 11.34 -11.92
CA VAL A 26 -12.69 11.72 -10.51
C VAL A 26 -13.87 12.57 -10.03
N GLY A 27 -14.23 12.42 -8.77
CA GLY A 27 -15.34 13.13 -8.14
C GLY A 27 -16.72 12.50 -8.38
N VAL A 28 -16.84 11.52 -9.28
CA VAL A 28 -18.11 10.82 -9.52
C VAL A 28 -18.34 9.79 -8.44
N TRP A 29 -19.53 9.83 -7.82
CA TRP A 29 -19.97 8.86 -6.85
C TRP A 29 -20.29 7.51 -7.51
N THR A 30 -19.91 6.45 -6.86
CA THR A 30 -20.29 5.08 -7.26
C THR A 30 -21.78 4.85 -7.01
N PRO A 31 -22.42 3.86 -7.67
CA PRO A 31 -23.78 3.46 -7.34
C PRO A 31 -23.92 3.07 -5.86
N ASP A 32 -25.13 3.27 -5.32
CA ASP A 32 -25.39 2.91 -3.94
C ASP A 32 -25.54 1.37 -3.79
N GLU A 33 -24.86 0.84 -2.77
CA GLU A 33 -24.89 -0.58 -2.40
C GLU A 33 -25.08 -0.71 -0.88
N THR A 34 -25.66 -1.81 -0.41
CA THR A 34 -25.71 -2.10 1.02
C THR A 34 -24.31 -2.50 1.51
N PRO A 35 -23.69 -1.75 2.45
CA PRO A 35 -22.35 -2.02 2.88
C PRO A 35 -22.29 -3.24 3.83
N LYS A 36 -21.39 -4.19 3.51
CA LYS A 36 -21.05 -5.33 4.35
C LYS A 36 -19.59 -5.66 4.18
N LEU A 37 -18.83 -5.66 5.27
CA LEU A 37 -17.38 -5.89 5.24
C LEU A 37 -17.02 -7.16 4.46
N CYS A 38 -16.08 -7.03 3.54
CA CYS A 38 -15.56 -8.10 2.67
C CYS A 38 -16.57 -8.75 1.72
N VAL A 39 -17.81 -8.24 1.65
CA VAL A 39 -18.90 -8.82 0.84
C VAL A 39 -19.44 -7.84 -0.19
N SER A 40 -19.92 -6.67 0.26
CA SER A 40 -20.57 -5.67 -0.61
C SER A 40 -20.28 -4.24 -0.15
N GLY A 41 -20.63 -3.26 -1.00
CA GLY A 41 -20.33 -1.86 -0.77
C GLY A 41 -18.91 -1.46 -1.15
N TRP A 42 -18.59 -0.19 -0.97
CA TRP A 42 -17.36 0.43 -1.44
C TRP A 42 -16.36 0.53 -0.31
N HIS A 43 -15.38 -0.38 -0.31
CA HIS A 43 -14.38 -0.48 0.74
C HIS A 43 -13.25 0.53 0.54
N LEU A 44 -13.02 1.35 1.55
CA LEU A 44 -11.93 2.33 1.62
C LEU A 44 -11.02 1.98 2.79
N ALA A 45 -9.72 2.11 2.62
CA ALA A 45 -8.75 1.92 3.69
C ALA A 45 -8.73 3.13 4.64
N THR A 46 -8.62 2.88 5.93
CA THR A 46 -8.24 3.90 6.91
C THR A 46 -6.77 4.27 6.74
N HIS A 47 -6.31 5.33 7.41
CA HIS A 47 -4.87 5.65 7.42
C HIS A 47 -4.00 4.48 7.90
N GLN A 48 -4.45 3.76 8.92
CA GLN A 48 -3.74 2.58 9.44
C GLN A 48 -3.76 1.40 8.46
N GLY A 49 -4.83 1.25 7.67
CA GLY A 49 -5.00 0.14 6.73
C GLY A 49 -4.33 0.33 5.36
N ILE A 50 -3.70 1.49 5.08
CA ILE A 50 -3.09 1.74 3.76
C ILE A 50 -2.08 0.65 3.40
N ALA A 51 -1.22 0.29 4.34
CA ALA A 51 -0.15 -0.69 4.12
C ALA A 51 -0.67 -2.10 3.84
N GLU A 52 -1.73 -2.52 4.54
CA GLU A 52 -2.30 -3.87 4.42
C GLU A 52 -2.87 -4.15 3.02
N HIS A 53 -3.36 -3.10 2.36
CA HIS A 53 -3.99 -3.19 1.05
C HIS A 53 -3.06 -2.80 -0.10
N ALA A 54 -1.81 -2.42 0.20
CA ALA A 54 -0.82 -2.03 -0.80
C ALA A 54 -0.44 -3.20 -1.71
N ARG A 55 -0.31 -2.92 -3.02
CA ARG A 55 0.19 -3.88 -4.03
C ARG A 55 1.06 -3.13 -5.01
N THR A 56 2.22 -3.69 -5.29
CA THR A 56 3.13 -3.13 -6.31
C THR A 56 2.41 -3.03 -7.66
N GLY A 57 2.57 -1.89 -8.32
CA GLY A 57 1.86 -1.54 -9.55
C GLY A 57 0.49 -0.89 -9.35
N ALA A 58 -0.06 -0.92 -8.12
CA ALA A 58 -1.31 -0.24 -7.82
C ALA A 58 -1.14 1.27 -7.62
N VAL A 59 -2.20 2.00 -7.90
CA VAL A 59 -2.30 3.45 -7.72
C VAL A 59 -3.06 3.74 -6.45
N LEU A 60 -2.49 4.57 -5.58
CA LEU A 60 -3.13 5.06 -4.37
C LEU A 60 -3.95 6.31 -4.68
N TRP A 61 -5.17 6.32 -4.18
CA TRP A 61 -6.12 7.42 -4.30
C TRP A 61 -6.57 7.90 -2.92
N ILE A 62 -6.74 9.21 -2.78
CA ILE A 62 -7.59 9.78 -1.72
C ILE A 62 -9.04 9.56 -2.16
N ALA A 63 -9.88 9.12 -1.23
CA ALA A 63 -11.26 8.78 -1.48
C ALA A 63 -12.16 9.26 -0.35
N GLU A 64 -13.44 9.43 -0.66
CA GLU A 64 -14.50 9.76 0.29
C GLU A 64 -15.61 8.72 0.22
N GLY A 65 -16.21 8.42 1.36
CA GLY A 65 -17.40 7.58 1.47
C GLY A 65 -18.61 8.37 1.97
N ARG A 66 -19.80 7.92 1.61
CA ARG A 66 -21.07 8.46 2.10
C ARG A 66 -22.13 7.39 2.32
N GLY A 67 -23.22 7.77 2.98
CA GLY A 67 -24.36 6.91 3.28
C GLY A 67 -24.10 5.99 4.46
N ALA A 68 -24.79 4.86 4.51
CA ALA A 68 -24.55 3.86 5.54
C ALA A 68 -23.12 3.32 5.46
N SER A 69 -22.54 2.93 6.58
CA SER A 69 -21.19 2.41 6.63
C SER A 69 -21.01 1.33 7.70
N VAL A 70 -20.07 0.41 7.45
CA VAL A 70 -19.61 -0.60 8.40
C VAL A 70 -18.10 -0.54 8.49
N ALA A 71 -17.57 -0.33 9.70
CA ALA A 71 -16.15 -0.11 9.94
C ALA A 71 -15.44 -1.34 10.51
N ALA A 72 -14.19 -1.53 10.11
CA ALA A 72 -13.17 -2.36 10.76
C ALA A 72 -11.96 -1.47 11.08
N ALA A 73 -10.93 -2.02 11.72
CA ALA A 73 -9.74 -1.25 12.10
C ALA A 73 -8.97 -0.70 10.88
N ASP A 74 -8.87 -1.50 9.82
CA ASP A 74 -8.09 -1.23 8.61
C ASP A 74 -8.89 -0.55 7.49
N LYS A 75 -10.23 -0.65 7.50
CA LYS A 75 -11.10 -0.23 6.40
C LYS A 75 -12.53 0.08 6.83
N VAL A 76 -13.23 0.78 5.96
CA VAL A 76 -14.67 1.05 6.10
C VAL A 76 -15.36 0.71 4.77
N ALA A 77 -16.46 -0.02 4.83
CA ALA A 77 -17.37 -0.23 3.69
C ALA A 77 -18.46 0.85 3.73
N PHE A 78 -18.67 1.56 2.63
CA PHE A 78 -19.69 2.60 2.47
C PHE A 78 -20.76 2.19 1.45
N SER A 79 -21.95 2.77 1.57
CA SER A 79 -22.97 2.62 0.52
C SER A 79 -22.50 3.17 -0.83
N SER A 80 -21.81 4.30 -0.82
CA SER A 80 -21.27 4.92 -2.02
C SER A 80 -19.93 5.59 -1.70
N ALA A 81 -19.03 5.64 -2.68
CA ALA A 81 -17.71 6.26 -2.53
C ALA A 81 -17.31 7.02 -3.79
N ARG A 82 -16.33 7.91 -3.68
CA ARG A 82 -15.72 8.58 -4.84
C ARG A 82 -14.22 8.73 -4.67
N LEU A 83 -13.50 8.75 -5.78
CA LEU A 83 -12.10 9.15 -5.81
C LEU A 83 -12.02 10.68 -5.84
N VAL A 84 -11.12 11.24 -5.03
CA VAL A 84 -10.91 12.70 -4.92
C VAL A 84 -9.66 13.13 -5.68
N SER A 85 -8.52 12.50 -5.40
CA SER A 85 -7.25 12.79 -6.05
C SER A 85 -6.33 11.59 -6.06
N GLN A 86 -5.47 11.52 -7.07
CA GLN A 86 -4.42 10.50 -7.15
C GLN A 86 -3.23 10.93 -6.28
N VAL A 87 -2.73 10.01 -5.47
CA VAL A 87 -1.51 10.21 -4.67
C VAL A 87 -0.29 9.78 -5.48
N GLY A 88 -0.31 8.57 -6.03
CA GLY A 88 0.80 8.02 -6.81
C GLY A 88 0.68 6.52 -7.04
N THR A 89 1.66 5.98 -7.76
CA THR A 89 1.76 4.53 -8.03
C THR A 89 2.81 3.92 -7.12
N LEU A 90 2.49 2.81 -6.46
CA LEU A 90 3.46 2.02 -5.71
C LEU A 90 4.34 1.24 -6.69
N THR A 91 5.40 1.85 -7.16
CA THR A 91 6.40 1.17 -8.00
C THR A 91 7.20 0.16 -7.18
N GLN A 92 7.90 -0.77 -7.83
CA GLN A 92 8.79 -1.71 -7.14
C GLN A 92 9.89 -0.98 -6.36
N VAL A 93 10.45 0.10 -6.92
CA VAL A 93 11.46 0.93 -6.26
C VAL A 93 10.91 1.52 -4.95
N ILE A 94 9.73 2.14 -5.00
CA ILE A 94 9.08 2.71 -3.82
C ILE A 94 8.76 1.63 -2.79
N ALA A 95 8.27 0.46 -3.23
CA ALA A 95 7.94 -0.64 -2.33
C ALA A 95 9.18 -1.17 -1.60
N VAL A 96 10.30 -1.36 -2.30
CA VAL A 96 11.57 -1.81 -1.71
C VAL A 96 12.14 -0.75 -0.77
N GLN A 97 12.16 0.51 -1.18
CA GLN A 97 12.60 1.61 -0.33
C GLN A 97 11.79 1.68 0.97
N TRP A 98 10.47 1.61 0.87
CA TRP A 98 9.57 1.63 2.03
C TRP A 98 9.84 0.45 2.97
N ALA A 99 9.93 -0.78 2.44
CA ALA A 99 10.22 -1.97 3.23
C ALA A 99 11.58 -1.86 3.94
N ALA A 100 12.61 -1.41 3.23
CA ALA A 100 13.95 -1.24 3.78
C ALA A 100 14.00 -0.16 4.87
N GLU A 101 13.29 0.97 4.70
CA GLU A 101 13.20 2.02 5.73
C GLU A 101 12.41 1.54 6.97
N CYS A 102 11.38 0.72 6.80
CA CYS A 102 10.68 0.09 7.93
C CYS A 102 11.60 -0.86 8.70
N ALA A 103 12.33 -1.73 7.99
CA ALA A 103 13.30 -2.65 8.59
C ALA A 103 14.42 -1.92 9.33
N LYS A 104 14.94 -0.83 8.77
CA LYS A 104 15.96 0.02 9.38
C LYS A 104 15.53 0.61 10.72
N ARG A 105 14.25 0.97 10.88
CA ARG A 105 13.73 1.53 12.15
C ARG A 105 13.75 0.52 13.30
N VAL A 106 13.63 -0.76 13.00
CA VAL A 106 13.63 -1.84 14.01
C VAL A 106 14.97 -2.58 14.10
N LEU A 107 15.91 -2.28 13.19
CA LEU A 107 17.21 -2.96 13.12
C LEU A 107 17.97 -2.95 14.44
N LYS A 108 17.94 -1.83 15.16
CA LYS A 108 18.62 -1.71 16.46
C LYS A 108 18.17 -2.77 17.46
N HIS A 109 16.87 -3.09 17.52
CA HIS A 109 16.37 -4.15 18.43
C HIS A 109 16.93 -5.53 18.11
N TYR A 110 17.19 -5.80 16.82
CA TYR A 110 17.84 -7.04 16.41
C TYR A 110 19.33 -7.03 16.80
N GLU A 111 20.04 -5.97 16.49
CA GLU A 111 21.48 -5.83 16.71
C GLU A 111 21.86 -5.81 18.21
N ASP A 112 21.00 -5.25 19.06
CA ASP A 112 21.19 -5.28 20.52
C ASP A 112 21.18 -6.72 21.06
N ARG A 113 20.50 -7.65 20.37
CA ARG A 113 20.41 -9.07 20.76
C ARG A 113 21.43 -9.95 20.03
N TYR A 114 21.79 -9.59 18.80
CA TYR A 114 22.65 -10.36 17.91
C TYR A 114 23.72 -9.45 17.30
N SER A 115 24.61 -8.93 18.14
CA SER A 115 25.60 -7.90 17.78
C SER A 115 26.56 -8.31 16.65
N GLU A 116 26.86 -9.61 16.55
CA GLU A 116 27.79 -10.15 15.55
C GLU A 116 27.14 -10.45 14.20
N ASP A 117 25.80 -10.51 14.13
CA ASP A 117 25.10 -10.78 12.87
C ASP A 117 24.84 -9.49 12.09
N LYS A 118 25.64 -9.26 11.05
CA LYS A 118 25.55 -8.08 10.19
C LYS A 118 24.65 -8.28 8.97
N ARG A 119 24.16 -9.50 8.71
CA ARG A 119 23.35 -9.82 7.52
C ARG A 119 22.11 -8.94 7.35
N PRO A 120 21.30 -8.65 8.40
CA PRO A 120 20.14 -7.78 8.23
C PRO A 120 20.52 -6.34 7.84
N ARG A 121 21.59 -5.79 8.40
CA ARG A 121 22.11 -4.47 8.05
C ARG A 121 22.56 -4.41 6.60
N GLU A 122 23.32 -5.40 6.16
CA GLU A 122 23.84 -5.50 4.80
C GLU A 122 22.70 -5.66 3.78
N ALA A 123 21.70 -6.50 4.09
CA ALA A 123 20.50 -6.66 3.27
C ALA A 123 19.72 -5.34 3.10
N ILE A 124 19.51 -4.59 4.20
CA ILE A 124 18.85 -3.29 4.16
C ILE A 124 19.65 -2.29 3.32
N GLN A 125 20.97 -2.24 3.48
CA GLN A 125 21.84 -1.35 2.69
C GLN A 125 21.81 -1.68 1.21
N ALA A 126 21.86 -2.97 0.85
CA ALA A 126 21.78 -3.42 -0.54
C ALA A 126 20.42 -3.07 -1.17
N ALA A 127 19.32 -3.25 -0.44
CA ALA A 127 17.98 -2.88 -0.90
C ALA A 127 17.86 -1.35 -1.13
N LEU A 128 18.36 -0.54 -0.21
CA LEU A 128 18.35 0.94 -0.35
C LEU A 128 19.26 1.40 -1.49
N LYS A 129 20.41 0.75 -1.70
CA LYS A 129 21.29 1.02 -2.83
C LYS A 129 20.59 0.75 -4.15
N TRP A 130 19.91 -0.41 -4.27
CA TRP A 130 19.12 -0.72 -5.47
C TRP A 130 17.98 0.29 -5.67
N ALA A 131 17.26 0.66 -4.62
CA ALA A 131 16.15 1.63 -4.74
C ALA A 131 16.63 3.01 -5.21
N LYS A 132 17.86 3.40 -4.86
CA LYS A 132 18.49 4.66 -5.32
C LYS A 132 18.97 4.57 -6.77
N ASP A 133 19.53 3.41 -7.16
CA ASP A 133 20.09 3.14 -8.49
C ASP A 133 19.64 1.75 -8.95
N PRO A 134 18.46 1.63 -9.61
CA PRO A 134 17.81 0.37 -9.91
C PRO A 134 18.43 -0.35 -11.13
N THR A 135 19.74 -0.58 -11.09
CA THR A 135 20.48 -1.39 -12.06
C THR A 135 20.32 -2.90 -11.78
N GLU A 136 20.54 -3.72 -12.80
CA GLU A 136 20.51 -5.18 -12.64
C GLU A 136 21.60 -5.69 -11.70
N ALA A 137 22.78 -5.08 -11.72
CA ALA A 137 23.88 -5.42 -10.81
C ALA A 137 23.51 -5.17 -9.35
N ASN A 138 22.90 -4.00 -9.03
CA ASN A 138 22.42 -3.69 -7.69
C ASN A 138 21.26 -4.60 -7.28
N ARG A 139 20.39 -5.01 -8.22
CA ARG A 139 19.30 -5.95 -7.98
C ARG A 139 19.82 -7.34 -7.63
N ALA A 140 20.78 -7.84 -8.39
CA ALA A 140 21.42 -9.12 -8.11
C ALA A 140 22.09 -9.13 -6.73
N ALA A 141 22.80 -8.06 -6.37
CA ALA A 141 23.41 -7.90 -5.05
C ALA A 141 22.34 -7.92 -3.91
N ALA A 142 21.23 -7.18 -4.07
CA ALA A 142 20.16 -7.18 -3.08
C ALA A 142 19.52 -8.56 -2.91
N ASN A 143 19.28 -9.29 -4.02
CA ASN A 143 18.70 -10.64 -3.98
C ASN A 143 19.65 -11.66 -3.31
N ALA A 144 20.97 -11.53 -3.48
CA ALA A 144 21.93 -12.40 -2.82
C ALA A 144 21.87 -12.33 -1.30
N TYR A 145 21.61 -11.16 -0.73
CA TYR A 145 21.40 -11.00 0.71
C TYR A 145 20.05 -11.54 1.21
N ALA A 146 19.03 -11.59 0.35
CA ALA A 146 17.73 -12.13 0.72
C ALA A 146 17.69 -13.67 0.70
N ALA A 147 18.68 -14.33 0.06
CA ALA A 147 18.77 -15.78 -0.05
C ALA A 147 19.59 -16.46 1.07
N ASN A 148 20.30 -15.68 1.91
CA ASN A 148 21.14 -16.12 3.02
C ASN A 148 20.51 -15.76 4.37
#